data_5ef48f4f17f5b3c9a3eb137655b1b702
#
_entry.id   5ef48f4f17f5b3c9a3eb137655b1b702
#
_cell.length_a   1.000
_cell.length_b   1.000
_cell.length_c   1.000
_cell.angle_alpha   90.00
_cell.angle_beta   90.00
_cell.angle_gamma   90.00
#
_symmetry.space_group_name_H-M   'P 1'
#
loop_
_entity.id
_entity.type
_entity.pdbx_description
1 polymer ?
#
loop_
_entity_poly.entity_id
_entity_poly.type
_entity_poly.pdbx_seq_one_letter_code
_entity_poly.pdbx_strand_id
1 'polypeptide(L)'
;MDNTYIQELLLNGASFYVFESFNAQMLELTEELIKCIELETNTLNYLQIYGKSLLLFYQYIKQLNLRTYPDSNRKLHPSDIEMLFKVRKKIIDNITSPPLLSELAKDANMSVSKLQKCFKQVFGASISQFALHEKMKIAQKLLSSEFKSVSEIGYKLGYSNLSHFSKAFFNEFNINPSDYLRSIKGRKDYP
;
A
#
# COMPACT_ATOMS: atom_id res chain seq x y z
N MET A 1 27.21 3.76 4.96
CA MET A 1 26.14 3.04 4.28
C MET A 1 25.78 3.88 3.09
N ASP A 2 26.28 3.49 1.93
CA ASP A 2 26.18 4.27 0.71
C ASP A 2 24.74 4.23 0.22
N ASN A 3 24.14 5.38 0.17
CA ASN A 3 22.75 5.60 -0.16
C ASN A 3 22.62 5.74 -1.69
N THR A 4 23.07 4.74 -2.39
CA THR A 4 23.27 4.71 -3.85
C THR A 4 21.96 4.96 -4.60
N TYR A 5 20.82 4.51 -4.08
CA TYR A 5 19.55 4.54 -4.82
C TYR A 5 18.95 5.95 -4.97
N ILE A 6 18.80 6.68 -3.87
CA ILE A 6 18.27 8.06 -3.94
C ILE A 6 19.26 8.97 -4.66
N GLN A 7 20.57 8.78 -4.44
CA GLN A 7 21.59 9.53 -5.16
C GLN A 7 21.54 9.25 -6.67
N GLU A 8 21.40 8.00 -7.08
CA GLU A 8 21.21 7.65 -8.48
C GLU A 8 19.93 8.22 -9.07
N LEU A 9 18.82 8.21 -8.34
CA LEU A 9 17.56 8.81 -8.77
C LEU A 9 17.68 10.33 -8.96
N LEU A 10 18.33 11.03 -8.04
CA LEU A 10 18.43 12.48 -8.04
C LEU A 10 19.52 12.99 -9.02
N LEU A 11 20.62 12.25 -9.19
CA LEU A 11 21.77 12.70 -9.98
C LEU A 11 21.64 12.38 -11.48
N ASN A 12 20.92 11.33 -11.84
CA ASN A 12 20.85 10.89 -13.24
C ASN A 12 19.86 11.67 -14.12
N GLY A 13 19.15 12.66 -13.61
CA GLY A 13 18.22 13.51 -14.38
C GLY A 13 17.14 12.75 -15.17
N ALA A 14 17.01 11.43 -14.94
CA ALA A 14 16.07 10.58 -15.62
C ALA A 14 14.70 10.66 -14.92
N SER A 15 13.63 10.74 -15.72
CA SER A 15 12.29 10.57 -15.19
C SER A 15 12.16 9.18 -14.56
N PHE A 16 11.74 9.12 -13.32
CA PHE A 16 11.49 7.86 -12.63
C PHE A 16 10.07 7.86 -12.05
N TYR A 17 9.55 6.66 -11.88
CA TYR A 17 8.23 6.44 -11.32
C TYR A 17 8.35 5.46 -10.16
N VAL A 18 7.94 5.93 -8.99
CA VAL A 18 7.94 5.14 -7.76
C VAL A 18 6.59 5.30 -7.11
N PHE A 19 5.97 4.19 -6.77
CA PHE A 19 4.75 4.15 -5.99
C PHE A 19 5.05 3.53 -4.63
N GLU A 20 4.65 4.24 -3.57
CA GLU A 20 4.71 3.73 -2.20
C GLU A 20 3.32 3.76 -1.58
N SER A 21 2.98 2.69 -0.87
CA SER A 21 1.80 2.67 -0.02
C SER A 21 2.11 3.41 1.28
N PHE A 22 1.19 4.24 1.74
CA PHE A 22 1.34 4.87 3.05
C PHE A 22 1.28 3.80 4.14
N ASN A 23 2.27 3.81 5.02
CA ASN A 23 2.24 3.04 6.27
C ASN A 23 1.33 3.73 7.31
N ALA A 24 1.09 3.10 8.45
CA ALA A 24 0.20 3.64 9.48
C ALA A 24 0.61 5.04 9.94
N GLN A 25 1.90 5.30 10.12
CA GLN A 25 2.42 6.60 10.54
C GLN A 25 2.21 7.69 9.47
N MET A 26 2.38 7.34 8.19
CA MET A 26 2.12 8.28 7.08
C MET A 26 0.62 8.58 6.94
N LEU A 27 -0.25 7.60 7.18
CA LEU A 27 -1.70 7.79 7.18
C LEU A 27 -2.12 8.72 8.33
N GLU A 28 -1.62 8.50 9.54
CA GLU A 28 -1.87 9.36 10.69
C GLU A 28 -1.45 10.81 10.42
N LEU A 29 -0.22 11.03 9.91
CA LEU A 29 0.27 12.35 9.51
C LEU A 29 -0.61 13.00 8.45
N THR A 30 -1.14 12.22 7.50
CA THR A 30 -2.04 12.73 6.46
C THR A 30 -3.38 13.17 7.04
N GLU A 31 -3.97 12.38 7.96
CA GLU A 31 -5.20 12.75 8.66
C GLU A 31 -5.01 14.02 9.50
N GLU A 32 -3.88 14.14 10.20
CA GLU A 32 -3.55 15.35 10.95
C GLU A 32 -3.35 16.57 10.05
N LEU A 33 -2.72 16.39 8.88
CA LEU A 33 -2.59 17.45 7.86
C LEU A 33 -3.94 17.93 7.36
N ILE A 34 -4.84 17.00 7.03
CA ILE A 34 -6.21 17.34 6.58
C ILE A 34 -6.93 18.17 7.64
N LYS A 35 -6.86 17.76 8.92
CA LYS A 35 -7.45 18.53 10.03
C LYS A 35 -6.85 19.93 10.13
N CYS A 36 -5.52 20.08 9.96
CA CYS A 36 -4.89 21.41 9.98
C CYS A 36 -5.36 22.29 8.81
N ILE A 37 -5.60 21.71 7.64
CA ILE A 37 -6.06 22.45 6.45
C ILE A 37 -7.52 22.91 6.61
N GLU A 38 -8.36 22.14 7.32
CA GLU A 38 -9.76 22.46 7.59
C GLU A 38 -9.96 23.54 8.68
N LEU A 39 -8.92 23.81 9.48
CA LEU A 39 -8.97 24.84 10.51
C LEU A 39 -8.76 26.25 9.91
N GLU A 40 -9.21 27.26 10.64
CA GLU A 40 -8.97 28.66 10.26
C GLU A 40 -7.47 28.95 10.10
N THR A 41 -7.10 29.60 9.01
CA THR A 41 -5.71 29.86 8.64
C THR A 41 -5.10 30.97 9.50
N ASN A 42 -4.19 30.61 10.41
CA ASN A 42 -3.33 31.52 11.13
C ASN A 42 -1.85 31.10 10.97
N THR A 43 -0.92 31.97 11.38
CA THR A 43 0.52 31.73 11.22
C THR A 43 0.99 30.42 11.88
N LEU A 44 0.44 30.06 13.06
CA LEU A 44 0.77 28.81 13.75
C LEU A 44 0.27 27.59 12.99
N ASN A 45 -0.92 27.69 12.38
CA ASN A 45 -1.47 26.62 11.57
C ASN A 45 -0.64 26.37 10.31
N TYR A 46 -0.16 27.43 9.65
CA TYR A 46 0.78 27.29 8.54
C TYR A 46 2.06 26.56 8.96
N LEU A 47 2.65 26.91 10.12
CA LEU A 47 3.83 26.22 10.63
C LEU A 47 3.58 24.73 10.91
N GLN A 48 2.39 24.39 11.43
CA GLN A 48 2.01 22.99 11.62
C GLN A 48 1.88 22.24 10.28
N ILE A 49 1.25 22.85 9.28
CA ILE A 49 1.12 22.27 7.93
C ILE A 49 2.51 22.02 7.33
N TYR A 50 3.42 23.01 7.37
CA TYR A 50 4.79 22.85 6.87
C TYR A 50 5.55 21.75 7.61
N GLY A 51 5.51 21.75 8.95
CA GLY A 51 6.20 20.76 9.77
C GLY A 51 5.71 19.34 9.49
N LYS A 52 4.39 19.13 9.42
CA LYS A 52 3.80 17.82 9.14
C LYS A 52 4.06 17.37 7.69
N SER A 53 4.03 18.29 6.73
CA SER A 53 4.37 17.99 5.33
C SER A 53 5.82 17.55 5.19
N LEU A 54 6.75 18.21 5.86
CA LEU A 54 8.17 17.84 5.87
C LEU A 54 8.38 16.47 6.53
N LEU A 55 7.67 16.20 7.62
CA LEU A 55 7.73 14.91 8.30
C LEU A 55 7.16 13.78 7.43
N LEU A 56 6.06 14.02 6.74
CA LEU A 56 5.49 13.07 5.78
C LEU A 56 6.47 12.76 4.64
N PHE A 57 7.10 13.81 4.10
CA PHE A 57 8.13 13.66 3.07
C PHE A 57 9.34 12.87 3.59
N TYR A 58 9.81 13.15 4.80
CA TYR A 58 10.88 12.38 5.45
C TYR A 58 10.52 10.90 5.58
N GLN A 59 9.32 10.57 6.03
CA GLN A 59 8.87 9.19 6.16
C GLN A 59 8.79 8.49 4.79
N TYR A 60 8.34 9.20 3.76
CA TYR A 60 8.33 8.69 2.40
C TYR A 60 9.74 8.36 1.89
N ILE A 61 10.69 9.27 2.06
CA ILE A 61 12.09 9.06 1.68
C ILE A 61 12.71 7.92 2.49
N LYS A 62 12.45 7.86 3.80
CA LYS A 62 12.91 6.76 4.66
C LYS A 62 12.39 5.41 4.18
N GLN A 63 11.12 5.32 3.79
CA GLN A 63 10.53 4.10 3.25
C GLN A 63 11.15 3.70 1.90
N LEU A 64 11.41 4.67 1.02
CA LEU A 64 12.14 4.44 -0.23
C LEU A 64 13.54 3.87 0.01
N ASN A 65 14.26 4.35 1.03
CA ASN A 65 15.59 3.85 1.37
C ASN A 65 15.60 2.40 1.86
N LEU A 66 14.49 1.91 2.37
CA LEU A 66 14.37 0.51 2.81
C LEU A 66 14.06 -0.44 1.64
N ARG A 67 13.79 0.08 0.44
CA ARG A 67 13.58 -0.76 -0.73
C ARG A 67 14.85 -1.50 -1.12
N THR A 68 14.77 -2.80 -1.17
CA THR A 68 15.76 -3.63 -1.88
C THR A 68 15.39 -3.64 -3.37
N TYR A 69 16.23 -3.04 -4.18
CA TYR A 69 16.02 -3.02 -5.63
C TYR A 69 16.50 -4.31 -6.29
N PRO A 70 15.70 -4.87 -7.21
CA PRO A 70 16.26 -5.83 -8.15
C PRO A 70 17.19 -5.07 -9.12
N ASP A 71 18.29 -5.68 -9.45
CA ASP A 71 19.42 -5.25 -10.30
C ASP A 71 19.07 -4.77 -11.72
N SER A 72 17.93 -4.19 -11.96
CA SER A 72 17.52 -3.73 -13.28
C SER A 72 17.20 -2.24 -13.30
N ASN A 73 18.21 -1.43 -13.47
CA ASN A 73 18.16 -0.02 -13.90
C ASN A 73 17.52 0.13 -15.30
N ARG A 74 16.46 -0.62 -15.60
CA ARG A 74 15.75 -0.47 -16.87
C ARG A 74 14.87 0.76 -16.79
N LYS A 75 15.19 1.76 -17.61
CA LYS A 75 14.26 2.85 -17.91
C LYS A 75 12.93 2.24 -18.37
N LEU A 76 11.89 2.42 -17.60
CA LEU A 76 10.55 2.00 -17.98
C LEU A 76 10.00 2.99 -19.00
N HIS A 77 9.44 2.48 -20.09
CA HIS A 77 8.77 3.33 -21.06
C HIS A 77 7.46 3.88 -20.42
N PRO A 78 7.07 5.15 -20.66
CA PRO A 78 5.84 5.71 -20.11
C PRO A 78 4.59 4.85 -20.36
N SER A 79 4.49 4.24 -21.55
CA SER A 79 3.40 3.31 -21.86
C SER A 79 3.39 2.05 -20.98
N ASP A 80 4.56 1.52 -20.60
CA ASP A 80 4.63 0.37 -19.70
C ASP A 80 4.07 0.75 -18.32
N ILE A 81 4.36 1.97 -17.85
CA ILE A 81 3.87 2.47 -16.56
C ILE A 81 2.35 2.61 -16.56
N GLU A 82 1.77 3.16 -17.63
CA GLU A 82 0.31 3.22 -17.78
C GLU A 82 -0.33 1.83 -17.69
N MET A 83 0.26 0.84 -18.37
CA MET A 83 -0.22 -0.54 -18.31
C MET A 83 -0.09 -1.13 -16.91
N LEU A 84 0.98 -0.84 -16.17
CA LEU A 84 1.16 -1.29 -14.78
C LEU A 84 0.10 -0.70 -13.84
N PHE A 85 -0.30 0.56 -14.02
CA PHE A 85 -1.41 1.14 -13.24
C PHE A 85 -2.76 0.51 -13.60
N LYS A 86 -3.00 0.16 -14.87
CA LYS A 86 -4.19 -0.60 -15.29
C LYS A 86 -4.22 -2.00 -14.66
N VAL A 87 -3.08 -2.69 -14.66
CA VAL A 87 -2.92 -3.99 -13.98
C VAL A 87 -3.21 -3.86 -12.49
N ARG A 88 -2.61 -2.87 -11.82
CA ARG A 88 -2.88 -2.58 -10.41
C ARG A 88 -4.36 -2.39 -10.14
N LYS A 89 -5.03 -1.55 -10.92
CA LYS A 89 -6.48 -1.32 -10.81
C LYS A 89 -7.26 -2.61 -10.98
N LYS A 90 -6.94 -3.41 -12.00
CA LYS A 90 -7.61 -4.70 -12.26
C LYS A 90 -7.47 -5.68 -11.09
N ILE A 91 -6.32 -5.70 -10.41
CA ILE A 91 -6.10 -6.50 -9.20
C ILE A 91 -7.00 -6.02 -8.07
N ILE A 92 -7.08 -4.72 -7.84
CA ILE A 92 -7.90 -4.12 -6.77
C ILE A 92 -9.39 -4.37 -7.01
N ASP A 93 -9.85 -4.16 -8.23
CA ASP A 93 -11.25 -4.34 -8.62
C ASP A 93 -11.71 -5.81 -8.48
N ASN A 94 -10.76 -6.76 -8.55
CA ASN A 94 -11.03 -8.20 -8.45
C ASN A 94 -10.33 -8.85 -7.24
N ILE A 95 -10.25 -8.13 -6.11
CA ILE A 95 -9.38 -8.51 -4.98
C ILE A 95 -9.76 -9.84 -4.31
N THR A 96 -11.02 -10.27 -4.39
CA THR A 96 -11.49 -11.55 -3.84
C THR A 96 -11.02 -12.73 -4.68
N SER A 97 -10.95 -12.55 -6.00
CA SER A 97 -10.52 -13.54 -6.99
C SER A 97 -9.63 -12.86 -8.03
N PRO A 98 -8.36 -12.55 -7.70
CA PRO A 98 -7.47 -11.85 -8.61
C PRO A 98 -7.26 -12.63 -9.91
N PRO A 99 -7.18 -11.94 -11.06
CA PRO A 99 -6.91 -12.58 -12.35
C PRO A 99 -5.58 -13.32 -12.36
N LEU A 100 -5.47 -14.33 -13.21
CA LEU A 100 -4.22 -15.07 -13.39
C LEU A 100 -3.11 -14.13 -13.88
N LEU A 101 -1.88 -14.43 -13.46
CA LEU A 101 -0.72 -13.64 -13.87
C LEU A 101 -0.52 -13.61 -15.39
N SER A 102 -0.86 -14.71 -16.06
CA SER A 102 -0.85 -14.79 -17.53
C SER A 102 -1.88 -13.87 -18.21
N GLU A 103 -3.05 -13.71 -17.62
CA GLU A 103 -4.09 -12.80 -18.10
C GLU A 103 -3.66 -11.34 -17.92
N LEU A 104 -3.14 -11.01 -16.75
CA LEU A 104 -2.60 -9.67 -16.46
C LEU A 104 -1.45 -9.30 -17.42
N ALA A 105 -0.59 -10.26 -17.73
CA ALA A 105 0.52 -10.08 -18.66
C ALA A 105 0.02 -9.86 -20.11
N LYS A 106 -0.98 -10.63 -20.54
CA LYS A 106 -1.63 -10.47 -21.85
C LYS A 106 -2.28 -9.09 -21.99
N ASP A 107 -3.01 -8.64 -20.97
CA ASP A 107 -3.69 -7.33 -20.97
C ASP A 107 -2.69 -6.17 -21.01
N ALA A 108 -1.53 -6.36 -20.40
CA ALA A 108 -0.45 -5.37 -20.41
C ALA A 108 0.43 -5.43 -21.67
N ASN A 109 0.18 -6.34 -22.61
CA ASN A 109 1.08 -6.62 -23.73
C ASN A 109 2.53 -6.90 -23.30
N MET A 110 2.70 -7.62 -22.19
CA MET A 110 4.00 -7.96 -21.62
C MET A 110 4.16 -9.46 -21.47
N SER A 111 5.40 -9.95 -21.50
CA SER A 111 5.67 -11.28 -20.97
C SER A 111 5.45 -11.29 -19.45
N VAL A 112 5.08 -12.45 -18.87
CA VAL A 112 4.90 -12.62 -17.43
C VAL A 112 6.13 -12.15 -16.65
N SER A 113 7.33 -12.50 -17.12
CA SER A 113 8.59 -12.09 -16.49
C SER A 113 8.81 -10.57 -16.53
N LYS A 114 8.49 -9.92 -17.67
CA LYS A 114 8.59 -8.45 -17.80
C LYS A 114 7.59 -7.79 -16.84
N LEU A 115 6.34 -8.26 -16.84
CA LEU A 115 5.30 -7.72 -15.96
C LEU A 115 5.72 -7.79 -14.48
N GLN A 116 6.17 -8.96 -14.00
CA GLN A 116 6.58 -9.14 -12.60
C GLN A 116 7.74 -8.21 -12.20
N LYS A 117 8.76 -8.09 -13.07
CA LYS A 117 9.91 -7.22 -12.82
C LYS A 117 9.52 -5.75 -12.78
N CYS A 118 8.78 -5.28 -13.80
CA CYS A 118 8.34 -3.89 -13.89
C CYS A 118 7.35 -3.53 -12.76
N PHE A 119 6.42 -4.44 -12.43
CA PHE A 119 5.49 -4.23 -11.33
C PHE A 119 6.22 -4.08 -9.99
N LYS A 120 7.16 -4.98 -9.70
CA LYS A 120 7.99 -4.89 -8.50
C LYS A 120 8.85 -3.62 -8.48
N GLN A 121 9.37 -3.21 -9.62
CA GLN A 121 10.15 -1.98 -9.76
C GLN A 121 9.30 -0.74 -9.42
N VAL A 122 8.07 -0.64 -9.92
CA VAL A 122 7.19 0.52 -9.70
C VAL A 122 6.55 0.48 -8.32
N PHE A 123 5.97 -0.66 -7.92
CA PHE A 123 5.15 -0.77 -6.71
C PHE A 123 5.88 -1.35 -5.49
N GLY A 124 7.16 -1.71 -5.59
CA GLY A 124 7.99 -2.19 -4.48
C GLY A 124 7.70 -3.61 -4.02
N ALA A 125 6.64 -4.24 -4.50
CA ALA A 125 6.20 -5.58 -4.11
C ALA A 125 5.87 -6.43 -5.33
N SER A 126 5.93 -7.76 -5.18
CA SER A 126 5.41 -8.66 -6.22
C SER A 126 3.89 -8.49 -6.36
N ILE A 127 3.33 -8.88 -7.50
CA ILE A 127 1.88 -8.82 -7.76
C ILE A 127 1.10 -9.56 -6.66
N SER A 128 1.57 -10.75 -6.25
CA SER A 128 0.93 -11.55 -5.21
C SER A 128 0.99 -10.88 -3.83
N GLN A 129 2.15 -10.31 -3.48
CA GLN A 129 2.31 -9.57 -2.22
C GLN A 129 1.43 -8.32 -2.20
N PHE A 130 1.38 -7.58 -3.31
CA PHE A 130 0.53 -6.42 -3.45
C PHE A 130 -0.95 -6.78 -3.30
N ALA A 131 -1.42 -7.82 -3.99
CA ALA A 131 -2.81 -8.29 -3.89
C ALA A 131 -3.16 -8.72 -2.45
N LEU A 132 -2.25 -9.43 -1.77
CA LEU A 132 -2.46 -9.86 -0.39
C LEU A 132 -2.55 -8.65 0.55
N HIS A 133 -1.64 -7.70 0.43
CA HIS A 133 -1.62 -6.47 1.23
C HIS A 133 -2.93 -5.67 1.06
N GLU A 134 -3.37 -5.42 -0.17
CA GLU A 134 -4.61 -4.70 -0.43
C GLU A 134 -5.84 -5.47 0.09
N LYS A 135 -5.84 -6.82 -0.04
CA LYS A 135 -6.90 -7.66 0.54
C LYS A 135 -6.95 -7.53 2.07
N MET A 136 -5.81 -7.46 2.75
CA MET A 136 -5.75 -7.31 4.21
C MET A 136 -6.18 -5.91 4.66
N LYS A 137 -5.87 -4.85 3.92
CA LYS A 137 -6.39 -3.51 4.18
C LYS A 137 -7.92 -3.47 4.11
N ILE A 138 -8.51 -4.15 3.12
CA ILE A 138 -9.97 -4.27 3.01
C ILE A 138 -10.52 -5.05 4.21
N ALA A 139 -9.85 -6.14 4.63
CA ALA A 139 -10.23 -6.89 5.82
C ALA A 139 -10.25 -6.00 7.06
N GLN A 140 -9.20 -5.21 7.28
CA GLN A 140 -9.09 -4.28 8.40
C GLN A 140 -10.23 -3.25 8.39
N LYS A 141 -10.51 -2.66 7.22
CA LYS A 141 -11.63 -1.71 7.06
C LYS A 141 -12.98 -2.34 7.35
N LEU A 142 -13.23 -3.55 6.86
CA LEU A 142 -14.49 -4.27 7.11
C LEU A 142 -14.66 -4.63 8.59
N LEU A 143 -13.58 -5.06 9.26
CA LEU A 143 -13.60 -5.32 10.72
C LEU A 143 -13.91 -4.07 11.52
N SER A 144 -13.49 -2.89 11.04
CA SER A 144 -13.73 -1.61 11.72
C SER A 144 -15.12 -1.02 11.48
N SER A 145 -15.70 -1.26 10.31
CA SER A 145 -16.93 -0.58 9.85
C SER A 145 -18.18 -1.46 9.87
N GLU A 146 -18.02 -2.77 9.73
CA GLU A 146 -19.14 -3.70 9.67
C GLU A 146 -19.26 -4.48 11.00
N PHE A 147 -20.50 -4.67 11.50
CA PHE A 147 -20.79 -5.52 12.68
C PHE A 147 -20.76 -7.01 12.31
N LYS A 148 -19.78 -7.44 11.53
CA LYS A 148 -19.63 -8.82 11.06
C LYS A 148 -18.62 -9.57 11.90
N SER A 149 -18.75 -10.88 11.88
CA SER A 149 -17.77 -11.77 12.48
C SER A 149 -16.50 -11.85 11.64
N VAL A 150 -15.40 -12.23 12.28
CA VAL A 150 -14.11 -12.50 11.58
C VAL A 150 -14.29 -13.54 10.45
N SER A 151 -15.14 -14.54 10.70
CA SER A 151 -15.43 -15.62 9.75
C SER A 151 -16.16 -15.11 8.50
N GLU A 152 -17.20 -14.28 8.69
CA GLU A 152 -17.95 -13.69 7.57
C GLU A 152 -17.04 -12.83 6.68
N ILE A 153 -16.14 -12.06 7.30
CA ILE A 153 -15.19 -11.24 6.54
C ILE A 153 -14.16 -12.10 5.80
N GLY A 154 -13.65 -13.15 6.43
CA GLY A 154 -12.74 -14.09 5.78
C GLY A 154 -13.39 -14.74 4.54
N TYR A 155 -14.61 -15.23 4.66
CA TYR A 155 -15.36 -15.81 3.53
C TYR A 155 -15.68 -14.76 2.47
N LYS A 156 -16.11 -13.54 2.84
CA LYS A 156 -16.36 -12.43 1.91
C LYS A 156 -15.12 -12.09 1.08
N LEU A 157 -13.93 -12.23 1.66
CA LEU A 157 -12.65 -11.99 0.99
C LEU A 157 -12.12 -13.21 0.21
N GLY A 158 -12.92 -14.27 0.08
CA GLY A 158 -12.60 -15.44 -0.73
C GLY A 158 -11.70 -16.47 -0.05
N TYR A 159 -11.56 -16.44 1.28
CA TYR A 159 -10.84 -17.49 2.01
C TYR A 159 -11.77 -18.67 2.28
N SER A 160 -11.42 -19.84 1.79
CA SER A 160 -12.08 -21.12 2.14
C SER A 160 -11.61 -21.64 3.51
N ASN A 161 -10.41 -21.25 3.96
CA ASN A 161 -9.84 -21.63 5.25
C ASN A 161 -9.53 -20.38 6.09
N LEU A 162 -10.24 -20.24 7.20
CA LEU A 162 -10.12 -19.09 8.11
C LEU A 162 -8.77 -19.04 8.85
N SER A 163 -8.08 -20.16 9.01
CA SER A 163 -6.73 -20.18 9.59
C SER A 163 -5.75 -19.48 8.65
N HIS A 164 -5.90 -19.64 7.34
CA HIS A 164 -5.09 -18.92 6.35
C HIS A 164 -5.38 -17.42 6.38
N PHE A 165 -6.66 -17.04 6.50
CA PHE A 165 -7.05 -15.65 6.66
C PHE A 165 -6.43 -15.03 7.92
N SER A 166 -6.58 -15.70 9.08
CA SER A 166 -6.05 -15.20 10.36
C SER A 166 -4.53 -15.06 10.33
N LYS A 167 -3.83 -16.02 9.73
CA LYS A 167 -2.36 -15.96 9.55
C LYS A 167 -1.95 -14.81 8.63
N ALA A 168 -2.65 -14.61 7.52
CA ALA A 168 -2.37 -13.52 6.59
C ALA A 168 -2.58 -12.15 7.27
N PHE A 169 -3.67 -12.00 8.03
CA PHE A 169 -3.97 -10.79 8.77
C PHE A 169 -2.94 -10.51 9.86
N PHE A 170 -2.55 -11.55 10.63
CA PHE A 170 -1.51 -11.41 11.65
C PHE A 170 -0.15 -11.03 11.04
N ASN A 171 0.24 -11.63 9.93
CA ASN A 171 1.50 -11.30 9.25
C ASN A 171 1.53 -9.84 8.75
N GLU A 172 0.37 -9.26 8.42
CA GLU A 172 0.27 -7.89 7.94
C GLU A 172 0.23 -6.86 9.07
N PHE A 173 -0.52 -7.15 10.15
CA PHE A 173 -0.81 -6.17 11.19
C PHE A 173 -0.24 -6.50 12.56
N ASN A 174 0.45 -7.63 12.73
CA ASN A 174 0.98 -8.15 13.99
C ASN A 174 -0.07 -8.31 15.12
N ILE A 175 -1.34 -8.46 14.75
CA ILE A 175 -2.46 -8.69 15.65
C ILE A 175 -3.42 -9.69 15.02
N ASN A 176 -4.01 -10.59 15.82
CA ASN A 176 -5.04 -11.49 15.30
C ASN A 176 -6.33 -10.73 14.95
N PRO A 177 -7.08 -11.12 13.90
CA PRO A 177 -8.30 -10.43 13.50
C PRO A 177 -9.36 -10.40 14.60
N SER A 178 -9.43 -11.43 15.46
CA SER A 178 -10.35 -11.47 16.60
C SER A 178 -9.99 -10.45 17.69
N ASP A 179 -8.69 -10.30 17.97
CA ASP A 179 -8.19 -9.34 18.97
C ASP A 179 -8.33 -7.91 18.44
N TYR A 180 -8.07 -7.71 17.14
CA TYR A 180 -8.31 -6.45 16.48
C TYR A 180 -9.80 -6.03 16.57
N LEU A 181 -10.73 -6.93 16.25
CA LEU A 181 -12.16 -6.67 16.36
C LEU A 181 -12.59 -6.35 17.80
N ARG A 182 -12.03 -7.04 18.79
CA ARG A 182 -12.30 -6.80 20.22
C ARG A 182 -11.78 -5.42 20.66
N SER A 183 -10.59 -5.03 20.23
CA SER A 183 -10.01 -3.71 20.56
C SER A 183 -10.83 -2.54 20.01
N ILE A 184 -11.47 -2.71 18.86
CA ILE A 184 -12.32 -1.67 18.27
C ILE A 184 -13.68 -1.60 18.98
N LYS A 185 -14.29 -2.75 19.33
CA LYS A 185 -15.57 -2.78 20.06
C LYS A 185 -15.43 -2.16 21.44
N GLY A 186 -14.37 -2.48 22.18
CA GLY A 186 -14.11 -1.89 23.49
C GLY A 186 -13.83 -0.37 23.47
N ARG A 187 -13.46 0.21 22.34
CA ARG A 187 -13.31 1.68 22.19
C ARG A 187 -14.63 2.41 21.93
N LYS A 188 -15.67 1.70 21.45
CA LYS A 188 -16.99 2.30 21.19
C LYS A 188 -17.90 2.34 22.43
N ASP A 189 -17.54 1.64 23.49
CA ASP A 189 -18.32 1.56 24.74
C ASP A 189 -17.87 2.60 25.80
N TYR A 190 -16.94 3.50 25.47
CA TYR A 190 -16.62 4.67 26.31
C TYR A 190 -17.27 5.92 25.70
N PRO A 191 -18.18 6.59 26.49
CA PRO A 191 -18.83 7.83 26.10
C PRO A 191 -17.87 9.00 25.98
#